data_861434c637bc30c2c83e74ebb0bafe70
#
_entry.id   861434c637bc30c2c83e74ebb0bafe70
#
_cell.length_a   1.000
_cell.length_b   1.000
_cell.length_c   1.000
_cell.angle_alpha   90.00
_cell.angle_beta   90.00
_cell.angle_gamma   90.00
#
_symmetry.space_group_name_H-M   'P 1'
#
loop_
_entity.id
_entity.type
_entity.pdbx_description
1 polymer ?
#
loop_
_entity_poly.entity_id
_entity_poly.type
_entity_poly.pdbx_seq_one_letter_code
_entity_poly.pdbx_strand_id
1 'polypeptide(L)'
;MGKLVAIWGSPESGKTTFAVKLATAVYNQFQSTVLTILADQTAPALSVLFPNRKKEDLSSMGMVLAKTEITQEEVIKCIVTDPKRANFGFLGYMDGENVHTYAKAGERKCRDFLNVTKTLANVVVVDCTSLPDNLSKVAINMADEIVRLASPDLKSMAFFNSQLPIMADTSFRCEEHILGINVVRQDVYIPLEEAKEHFGKVSFTVPYSQEIRIQTINGALIEPVKDAKFNDRLRIVAQKLVE
;
A
#
# COMPACT_ATOMS: atom_id res chain seq x y z
N MET A 1 17.73 -9.63 3.31
CA MET A 1 16.73 -8.60 3.71
C MET A 1 15.48 -8.85 2.88
N GLY A 2 14.31 -8.59 3.47
CA GLY A 2 13.04 -8.76 2.77
C GLY A 2 12.88 -7.85 1.55
N LYS A 3 12.05 -8.26 0.60
CA LYS A 3 11.70 -7.48 -0.59
C LYS A 3 10.72 -6.36 -0.22
N LEU A 4 10.96 -5.14 -0.69
CA LEU A 4 10.12 -3.97 -0.46
C LEU A 4 9.33 -3.66 -1.73
N VAL A 5 8.00 -3.62 -1.61
CA VAL A 5 7.09 -3.25 -2.70
C VAL A 5 6.39 -1.94 -2.32
N ALA A 6 6.61 -0.88 -3.06
CA ALA A 6 5.92 0.39 -2.87
C ALA A 6 4.71 0.48 -3.82
N ILE A 7 3.55 0.86 -3.28
CA ILE A 7 2.32 1.06 -4.04
C ILE A 7 1.94 2.53 -3.97
N TRP A 8 2.04 3.21 -5.09
CA TRP A 8 1.73 4.62 -5.26
C TRP A 8 0.70 4.82 -6.37
N GLY A 9 0.03 5.95 -6.43
CA GLY A 9 -0.92 6.22 -7.50
C GLY A 9 -1.88 7.36 -7.22
N SER A 10 -2.82 7.58 -8.14
CA SER A 10 -3.80 8.65 -8.02
C SER A 10 -4.69 8.52 -6.78
N PRO A 11 -5.26 9.63 -6.29
CA PRO A 11 -6.31 9.58 -5.27
C PRO A 11 -7.45 8.66 -5.74
N GLU A 12 -8.05 7.95 -4.79
CA GLU A 12 -9.19 7.04 -5.04
C GLU A 12 -8.92 5.88 -6.01
N SER A 13 -7.67 5.64 -6.45
CA SER A 13 -7.32 4.48 -7.28
C SER A 13 -7.35 3.14 -6.54
N GLY A 14 -7.73 3.13 -5.26
CA GLY A 14 -7.82 1.92 -4.44
C GLY A 14 -6.48 1.36 -3.98
N LYS A 15 -5.46 2.19 -3.83
CA LYS A 15 -4.11 1.79 -3.36
C LYS A 15 -4.14 0.94 -2.11
N THR A 16 -4.78 1.42 -1.04
CA THR A 16 -4.89 0.70 0.24
C THR A 16 -5.56 -0.67 0.07
N THR A 17 -6.66 -0.72 -0.67
CA THR A 17 -7.34 -1.97 -0.99
C THR A 17 -6.43 -2.93 -1.74
N PHE A 18 -5.76 -2.42 -2.77
CA PHE A 18 -4.82 -3.20 -3.58
C PHE A 18 -3.63 -3.69 -2.74
N ALA A 19 -3.03 -2.83 -1.91
CA ALA A 19 -1.91 -3.16 -1.04
C ALA A 19 -2.25 -4.31 -0.07
N VAL A 20 -3.39 -4.22 0.62
CA VAL A 20 -3.87 -5.25 1.55
C VAL A 20 -4.15 -6.56 0.82
N LYS A 21 -4.81 -6.51 -0.35
CA LYS A 21 -5.14 -7.71 -1.13
C LYS A 21 -3.91 -8.33 -1.79
N LEU A 22 -2.96 -7.52 -2.27
CA LEU A 22 -1.68 -7.99 -2.77
C LEU A 22 -0.89 -8.70 -1.66
N ALA A 23 -0.78 -8.08 -0.49
CA ALA A 23 -0.12 -8.66 0.66
C ALA A 23 -0.76 -10.00 1.07
N THR A 24 -2.10 -10.08 1.03
CA THR A 24 -2.84 -11.33 1.26
C THR A 24 -2.51 -12.40 0.20
N ALA A 25 -2.45 -12.01 -1.07
CA ALA A 25 -2.11 -12.92 -2.17
C ALA A 25 -0.66 -13.45 -2.03
N VAL A 26 0.29 -12.58 -1.69
CA VAL A 26 1.69 -12.95 -1.41
C VAL A 26 1.76 -13.93 -0.24
N TYR A 27 1.10 -13.63 0.88
CA TYR A 27 1.07 -14.52 2.03
C TYR A 27 0.54 -15.91 1.67
N ASN A 28 -0.59 -15.99 0.97
CA ASN A 28 -1.23 -17.26 0.61
C ASN A 28 -0.41 -18.08 -0.40
N GLN A 29 0.22 -17.40 -1.36
CA GLN A 29 0.95 -18.07 -2.45
C GLN A 29 2.34 -18.56 -2.01
N PHE A 30 3.05 -17.77 -1.22
CA PHE A 30 4.45 -18.04 -0.86
C PHE A 30 4.64 -18.49 0.59
N GLN A 31 3.59 -18.50 1.40
CA GLN A 31 3.64 -18.81 2.84
C GLN A 31 4.74 -18.02 3.58
N SER A 32 4.97 -16.80 3.13
CA SER A 32 6.03 -15.91 3.59
C SER A 32 5.55 -15.01 4.72
N THR A 33 6.48 -14.53 5.54
CA THR A 33 6.18 -13.43 6.47
C THR A 33 5.97 -12.15 5.69
N VAL A 34 4.79 -11.56 5.81
CA VAL A 34 4.39 -10.33 5.09
C VAL A 34 4.03 -9.23 6.08
N LEU A 35 4.57 -8.04 5.85
CA LEU A 35 4.27 -6.84 6.60
C LEU A 35 3.71 -5.77 5.66
N THR A 36 2.55 -5.20 6.02
CA THR A 36 1.94 -4.10 5.25
C THR A 36 2.05 -2.80 6.04
N ILE A 37 2.61 -1.77 5.43
CA ILE A 37 2.77 -0.43 6.02
C ILE A 37 1.74 0.48 5.37
N LEU A 38 0.82 1.03 6.17
CA LEU A 38 -0.22 1.99 5.77
C LEU A 38 0.31 3.39 6.06
N ALA A 39 0.91 4.04 5.06
CA ALA A 39 1.65 5.30 5.27
C ALA A 39 0.76 6.54 5.35
N ASP A 40 -0.54 6.45 5.02
CA ASP A 40 -1.42 7.62 5.00
C ASP A 40 -1.80 8.07 6.41
N GLN A 41 -1.31 9.26 6.79
CA GLN A 41 -1.62 9.92 8.04
C GLN A 41 -2.87 10.82 7.95
N THR A 42 -3.30 11.17 6.73
CA THR A 42 -4.51 11.97 6.50
C THR A 42 -5.79 11.14 6.57
N ALA A 43 -5.70 9.87 6.18
CA ALA A 43 -6.78 8.90 6.26
C ALA A 43 -6.26 7.57 6.85
N PRO A 44 -5.95 7.53 8.17
CA PRO A 44 -5.39 6.37 8.83
C PRO A 44 -6.27 5.14 8.66
N ALA A 45 -5.73 4.07 8.07
CA ALA A 45 -6.51 2.89 7.73
C ALA A 45 -6.38 1.73 8.73
N LEU A 46 -5.46 1.79 9.71
CA LEU A 46 -5.20 0.67 10.62
C LEU A 46 -6.44 0.26 11.42
N SER A 47 -7.13 1.21 12.04
CA SER A 47 -8.35 0.95 12.80
C SER A 47 -9.51 0.49 11.91
N VAL A 48 -9.53 0.92 10.65
CA VAL A 48 -10.54 0.50 9.66
C VAL A 48 -10.36 -0.97 9.26
N LEU A 49 -9.12 -1.44 9.19
CA LEU A 49 -8.81 -2.84 8.89
C LEU A 49 -9.09 -3.78 10.08
N PHE A 50 -9.06 -3.24 11.30
CA PHE A 50 -9.27 -4.00 12.53
C PHE A 50 -10.40 -3.41 13.40
N PRO A 51 -11.63 -3.28 12.87
CA PRO A 51 -12.73 -2.57 13.56
C PRO A 51 -13.16 -3.23 14.87
N ASN A 52 -12.86 -4.52 15.04
CA ASN A 52 -13.20 -5.30 16.24
C ASN A 52 -12.07 -5.31 17.30
N ARG A 53 -10.93 -4.67 17.03
CA ARG A 53 -9.86 -4.51 18.00
C ARG A 53 -10.14 -3.28 18.86
N LYS A 54 -9.90 -3.41 20.16
CA LYS A 54 -9.95 -2.24 21.05
C LYS A 54 -8.80 -1.29 20.69
N LYS A 55 -9.04 0.00 20.84
CA LYS A 55 -8.05 1.02 20.52
C LYS A 55 -6.78 0.89 21.36
N GLU A 56 -6.92 0.40 22.59
CA GLU A 56 -5.84 0.15 23.54
C GLU A 56 -4.93 -1.03 23.12
N ASP A 57 -5.44 -1.93 22.29
CA ASP A 57 -4.70 -3.09 21.76
C ASP A 57 -3.95 -2.78 20.46
N LEU A 58 -4.09 -1.57 19.95
CA LEU A 58 -3.44 -1.10 18.74
C LEU A 58 -2.36 -0.08 19.08
N SER A 59 -1.27 -0.08 18.35
CA SER A 59 -0.18 0.89 18.51
C SER A 59 0.15 1.53 17.18
N SER A 60 0.33 2.86 17.21
CA SER A 60 0.68 3.62 16.00
C SER A 60 2.15 3.49 15.65
N MET A 61 2.46 3.32 14.38
CA MET A 61 3.82 3.45 13.88
C MET A 61 4.37 4.88 14.05
N GLY A 62 3.49 5.88 14.18
CA GLY A 62 3.87 7.26 14.46
C GLY A 62 4.66 7.40 15.76
N MET A 63 4.37 6.58 16.76
CA MET A 63 5.13 6.54 18.02
C MET A 63 6.60 6.12 17.78
N VAL A 64 6.83 5.14 16.90
CA VAL A 64 8.19 4.69 16.56
C VAL A 64 8.90 5.76 15.73
N LEU A 65 8.24 6.32 14.74
CA LEU A 65 8.78 7.38 13.88
C LEU A 65 9.11 8.67 14.65
N ALA A 66 8.47 8.92 15.80
CA ALA A 66 8.77 10.05 16.68
C ALA A 66 9.99 9.84 17.60
N LYS A 67 10.43 8.58 17.81
CA LYS A 67 11.57 8.26 18.69
C LYS A 67 12.90 8.73 18.10
N THR A 68 13.89 8.89 18.96
CA THR A 68 15.27 9.25 18.53
C THR A 68 15.89 8.14 17.70
N GLU A 69 15.75 6.89 18.17
CA GLU A 69 16.25 5.68 17.49
C GLU A 69 15.11 4.72 17.20
N ILE A 70 15.24 4.00 16.09
CA ILE A 70 14.28 2.97 15.68
C ILE A 70 14.93 1.61 15.87
N THR A 71 14.37 0.83 16.79
CA THR A 71 14.82 -0.53 17.06
C THR A 71 13.80 -1.56 16.58
N GLN A 72 14.23 -2.80 16.35
CA GLN A 72 13.34 -3.90 16.00
C GLN A 72 12.25 -4.11 17.05
N GLU A 73 12.62 -4.06 18.33
CA GLU A 73 11.69 -4.25 19.44
C GLU A 73 10.54 -3.23 19.41
N GLU A 74 10.87 -1.95 19.15
CA GLU A 74 9.88 -0.88 19.07
C GLU A 74 8.94 -1.05 17.86
N VAL A 75 9.48 -1.46 16.72
CA VAL A 75 8.66 -1.74 15.53
C VAL A 75 7.74 -2.93 15.78
N ILE A 76 8.26 -4.02 16.37
CA ILE A 76 7.46 -5.24 16.69
C ILE A 76 6.27 -4.90 17.61
N LYS A 77 6.46 -4.03 18.61
CA LYS A 77 5.37 -3.59 19.52
C LYS A 77 4.21 -2.90 18.78
N CYS A 78 4.47 -2.32 17.62
CA CYS A 78 3.45 -1.64 16.81
C CYS A 78 2.85 -2.52 15.72
N ILE A 79 3.36 -3.74 15.50
CA ILE A 79 2.80 -4.64 14.50
C ILE A 79 1.48 -5.21 15.00
N VAL A 80 0.42 -4.95 14.24
CA VAL A 80 -0.89 -5.58 14.42
C VAL A 80 -0.96 -6.82 13.55
N THR A 81 -0.95 -8.00 14.18
CA THR A 81 -1.04 -9.27 13.45
C THR A 81 -2.48 -9.70 13.22
N ASP A 82 -2.74 -10.34 12.08
CA ASP A 82 -4.01 -11.00 11.83
C ASP A 82 -4.15 -12.21 12.77
N PRO A 83 -5.24 -12.32 13.56
CA PRO A 83 -5.43 -13.44 14.49
C PRO A 83 -5.41 -14.82 13.83
N LYS A 84 -5.77 -14.88 12.53
CA LYS A 84 -5.83 -16.12 11.75
C LYS A 84 -4.52 -16.45 11.02
N ARG A 85 -3.57 -15.49 10.95
CA ARG A 85 -2.34 -15.57 10.14
C ARG A 85 -1.17 -14.96 10.91
N ALA A 86 -0.47 -15.76 11.67
CA ALA A 86 0.59 -15.31 12.59
C ALA A 86 1.75 -14.55 11.91
N ASN A 87 2.03 -14.86 10.63
CA ASN A 87 3.11 -14.22 9.86
C ASN A 87 2.59 -13.10 8.93
N PHE A 88 1.42 -12.54 9.23
CA PHE A 88 0.79 -11.49 8.45
C PHE A 88 0.48 -10.29 9.34
N GLY A 89 1.25 -9.22 9.17
CA GLY A 89 1.21 -8.05 10.05
C GLY A 89 0.97 -6.74 9.33
N PHE A 90 0.55 -5.74 10.09
CA PHE A 90 0.25 -4.39 9.63
C PHE A 90 0.89 -3.36 10.56
N LEU A 91 1.40 -2.29 9.97
CA LEU A 91 1.82 -1.07 10.63
C LEU A 91 1.06 0.10 10.03
N GLY A 92 0.67 1.07 10.84
CA GLY A 92 -0.04 2.25 10.35
C GLY A 92 -0.25 3.29 11.43
N TYR A 93 -0.85 4.40 11.03
CA TYR A 93 -1.35 5.42 11.95
C TYR A 93 -2.72 5.03 12.48
N MET A 94 -3.06 5.56 13.66
CA MET A 94 -4.32 5.29 14.35
C MET A 94 -5.38 6.33 13.98
N ASP A 95 -6.63 5.92 14.03
CA ASP A 95 -7.77 6.83 13.94
C ASP A 95 -7.69 7.94 15.02
N GLY A 96 -7.93 9.18 14.59
CA GLY A 96 -7.79 10.39 15.40
C GLY A 96 -6.38 11.00 15.41
N GLU A 97 -5.39 10.33 14.83
CA GLU A 97 -4.06 10.92 14.60
C GLU A 97 -4.06 11.75 13.31
N ASN A 98 -3.19 12.74 13.26
CA ASN A 98 -3.03 13.63 12.12
C ASN A 98 -1.58 14.12 12.02
N VAL A 99 -1.30 14.94 11.02
CA VAL A 99 0.06 15.44 10.72
C VAL A 99 0.71 16.25 11.86
N HIS A 100 -0.05 16.62 12.89
CA HIS A 100 0.42 17.35 14.07
C HIS A 100 0.57 16.46 15.31
N THR A 101 0.10 15.19 15.25
CA THR A 101 0.14 14.28 16.40
C THR A 101 1.58 13.90 16.77
N TYR A 102 2.44 13.73 15.77
CA TYR A 102 3.84 13.37 15.94
C TYR A 102 4.76 14.36 15.24
N ALA A 103 5.99 14.46 15.73
CA ALA A 103 7.03 15.19 15.03
C ALA A 103 7.27 14.55 13.65
N LYS A 104 7.38 15.39 12.60
CA LYS A 104 7.61 14.92 11.23
C LYS A 104 8.93 14.17 11.15
N ALA A 105 8.87 12.90 10.78
CA ALA A 105 10.05 12.09 10.55
C ALA A 105 10.79 12.56 9.28
N GLY A 106 12.09 12.81 9.40
CA GLY A 106 12.95 13.10 8.25
C GLY A 106 13.22 11.84 7.41
N GLU A 107 13.69 12.01 6.17
CA GLU A 107 13.95 10.91 5.23
C GLU A 107 14.92 9.86 5.80
N ARG A 108 15.95 10.27 6.54
CA ARG A 108 16.88 9.33 7.20
C ARG A 108 16.14 8.39 8.15
N LYS A 109 15.28 8.94 9.00
CA LYS A 109 14.51 8.16 9.96
C LYS A 109 13.51 7.23 9.28
N CYS A 110 12.85 7.68 8.20
CA CYS A 110 12.00 6.82 7.38
C CYS A 110 12.80 5.66 6.76
N ARG A 111 14.02 5.92 6.31
CA ARG A 111 14.94 4.89 5.79
C ARG A 111 15.32 3.88 6.88
N ASP A 112 15.67 4.33 8.07
CA ASP A 112 15.99 3.45 9.19
C ASP A 112 14.80 2.57 9.57
N PHE A 113 13.59 3.14 9.60
CA PHE A 113 12.34 2.40 9.83
C PHE A 113 12.09 1.32 8.77
N LEU A 114 12.22 1.64 7.49
CA LEU A 114 12.03 0.68 6.41
C LEU A 114 13.12 -0.40 6.42
N ASN A 115 14.35 -0.07 6.74
CA ASN A 115 15.41 -1.06 6.90
C ASN A 115 15.10 -2.05 8.02
N VAL A 116 14.62 -1.57 9.17
CA VAL A 116 14.19 -2.44 10.26
C VAL A 116 13.04 -3.34 9.81
N THR A 117 12.01 -2.80 9.14
CA THR A 117 10.87 -3.63 8.66
C THR A 117 11.30 -4.70 7.65
N LYS A 118 12.28 -4.40 6.77
CA LYS A 118 12.88 -5.39 5.84
C LYS A 118 13.64 -6.52 6.56
N THR A 119 14.03 -6.35 7.83
CA THR A 119 14.62 -7.45 8.62
C THR A 119 13.56 -8.32 9.30
N LEU A 120 12.35 -7.82 9.47
CA LEU A 120 11.26 -8.48 10.17
C LEU A 120 10.34 -9.32 9.26
N ALA A 121 10.35 -9.07 7.95
CA ALA A 121 9.48 -9.76 7.00
C ALA A 121 10.21 -10.14 5.72
N ASN A 122 9.74 -11.20 5.04
CA ASN A 122 10.24 -11.59 3.72
C ASN A 122 9.76 -10.61 2.64
N VAL A 123 8.54 -10.09 2.80
CA VAL A 123 7.96 -9.08 1.90
C VAL A 123 7.35 -7.96 2.72
N VAL A 124 7.71 -6.73 2.41
CA VAL A 124 7.13 -5.50 2.98
C VAL A 124 6.40 -4.77 1.87
N VAL A 125 5.09 -4.60 2.04
CA VAL A 125 4.24 -3.83 1.12
C VAL A 125 3.96 -2.47 1.75
N VAL A 126 4.29 -1.38 1.07
CA VAL A 126 4.03 -0.01 1.54
C VAL A 126 2.90 0.61 0.73
N ASP A 127 1.79 0.90 1.38
CA ASP A 127 0.69 1.70 0.85
C ASP A 127 1.04 3.18 0.96
N CYS A 128 1.57 3.76 -0.11
CA CYS A 128 2.05 5.12 -0.16
C CYS A 128 0.92 6.13 -0.36
N THR A 129 1.10 7.33 0.16
CA THR A 129 0.19 8.47 -0.09
C THR A 129 0.22 8.88 -1.57
N SER A 130 -0.88 9.48 -2.07
CA SER A 130 -0.92 9.98 -3.45
C SER A 130 0.03 11.16 -3.67
N LEU A 131 0.13 12.06 -2.70
CA LEU A 131 1.19 13.08 -2.64
C LEU A 131 2.27 12.56 -1.69
N PRO A 132 3.42 12.09 -2.20
CA PRO A 132 4.41 11.40 -1.37
C PRO A 132 4.94 12.28 -0.24
N ASP A 133 4.65 11.87 0.99
CA ASP A 133 5.32 12.36 2.20
C ASP A 133 6.72 11.75 2.31
N ASN A 134 7.47 12.06 3.37
CA ASN A 134 8.83 11.55 3.53
C ASN A 134 8.87 10.01 3.57
N LEU A 135 7.90 9.34 4.23
CA LEU A 135 7.88 7.89 4.30
C LEU A 135 7.59 7.27 2.93
N SER A 136 6.58 7.77 2.22
CA SER A 136 6.21 7.30 0.88
C SER A 136 7.32 7.58 -0.14
N LYS A 137 7.95 8.78 -0.08
CA LYS A 137 9.10 9.12 -0.94
C LYS A 137 10.26 8.15 -0.72
N VAL A 138 10.63 7.89 0.52
CA VAL A 138 11.72 6.98 0.85
C VAL A 138 11.36 5.55 0.49
N ALA A 139 10.08 5.14 0.67
CA ALA A 139 9.61 3.81 0.26
C ALA A 139 9.74 3.60 -1.24
N ILE A 140 9.33 4.57 -2.07
CA ILE A 140 9.49 4.54 -3.54
C ILE A 140 10.98 4.44 -3.90
N ASN A 141 11.83 5.27 -3.27
CA ASN A 141 13.27 5.28 -3.55
C ASN A 141 13.96 3.95 -3.20
N MET A 142 13.55 3.29 -2.10
CA MET A 142 14.17 2.06 -1.60
C MET A 142 13.52 0.78 -2.12
N ALA A 143 12.36 0.88 -2.77
CA ALA A 143 11.60 -0.29 -3.18
C ALA A 143 12.36 -1.15 -4.20
N ASP A 144 12.24 -2.46 -4.04
CA ASP A 144 12.72 -3.43 -5.03
C ASP A 144 11.77 -3.43 -6.25
N GLU A 145 10.45 -3.21 -5.98
CA GLU A 145 9.41 -3.05 -7.01
C GLU A 145 8.48 -1.87 -6.68
N ILE A 146 8.10 -1.12 -7.70
CA ILE A 146 7.23 0.04 -7.56
C ILE A 146 5.98 -0.17 -8.43
N VAL A 147 4.82 -0.22 -7.78
CA VAL A 147 3.52 -0.28 -8.46
C VAL A 147 2.90 1.11 -8.49
N ARG A 148 2.59 1.58 -9.70
CA ARG A 148 1.83 2.81 -9.92
C ARG A 148 0.39 2.45 -10.30
N LEU A 149 -0.59 2.83 -9.48
CA LEU A 149 -1.99 2.55 -9.72
C LEU A 149 -2.73 3.78 -10.26
N ALA A 150 -3.45 3.57 -11.36
CA ALA A 150 -4.37 4.51 -11.96
C ALA A 150 -5.81 3.97 -11.90
N SER A 151 -6.80 4.85 -11.78
CA SER A 151 -8.18 4.54 -12.13
C SER A 151 -8.44 4.91 -13.60
N PRO A 152 -9.33 4.20 -14.31
CA PRO A 152 -9.67 4.55 -15.69
C PRO A 152 -10.65 5.72 -15.73
N ASP A 153 -10.23 6.90 -15.24
CA ASP A 153 -11.04 8.11 -15.16
C ASP A 153 -10.21 9.38 -15.41
N LEU A 154 -10.91 10.48 -15.75
CA LEU A 154 -10.31 11.78 -16.06
C LEU A 154 -9.56 12.39 -14.87
N LYS A 155 -10.00 12.11 -13.63
CA LYS A 155 -9.35 12.64 -12.43
C LYS A 155 -7.97 12.01 -12.25
N SER A 156 -7.86 10.72 -12.50
CA SER A 156 -6.59 9.99 -12.46
C SER A 156 -5.64 10.47 -13.56
N MET A 157 -6.16 10.71 -14.78
CA MET A 157 -5.37 11.28 -15.88
C MET A 157 -4.84 12.67 -15.55
N ALA A 158 -5.69 13.56 -15.05
CA ALA A 158 -5.30 14.92 -14.64
C ALA A 158 -4.26 14.88 -13.51
N PHE A 159 -4.42 13.96 -12.56
CA PHE A 159 -3.46 13.77 -11.49
C PHE A 159 -2.07 13.41 -12.02
N PHE A 160 -1.97 12.42 -12.89
CA PHE A 160 -0.67 11.99 -13.41
C PHE A 160 -0.05 13.05 -14.33
N ASN A 161 -0.84 13.72 -15.15
CA ASN A 161 -0.35 14.84 -15.96
C ASN A 161 0.28 15.95 -15.09
N SER A 162 -0.25 16.16 -13.88
CA SER A 162 0.25 17.17 -12.94
C SER A 162 1.41 16.68 -12.08
N GLN A 163 1.40 15.41 -11.66
CA GLN A 163 2.36 14.91 -10.66
C GLN A 163 3.61 14.28 -11.28
N LEU A 164 3.52 13.63 -12.44
CA LEU A 164 4.69 13.00 -13.07
C LEU A 164 5.81 13.99 -13.38
N PRO A 165 5.54 15.23 -13.85
CA PRO A 165 6.60 16.22 -14.03
C PRO A 165 7.33 16.59 -12.74
N ILE A 166 6.63 16.61 -11.60
CA ILE A 166 7.22 16.88 -10.28
C ILE A 166 8.08 15.70 -9.84
N MET A 167 7.68 14.48 -10.21
CA MET A 167 8.38 13.24 -9.92
C MET A 167 9.44 12.87 -10.96
N ALA A 168 9.82 13.80 -11.83
CA ALA A 168 10.86 13.58 -12.83
C ALA A 168 12.27 13.43 -12.22
N ASP A 169 12.46 13.80 -10.95
CA ASP A 169 13.69 13.49 -10.21
C ASP A 169 13.97 11.98 -10.23
N THR A 170 15.21 11.62 -10.52
CA THR A 170 15.65 10.22 -10.65
C THR A 170 15.41 9.40 -9.39
N SER A 171 15.30 10.03 -8.22
CA SER A 171 15.00 9.36 -6.95
C SER A 171 13.61 8.71 -6.92
N PHE A 172 12.67 9.15 -7.76
CA PHE A 172 11.34 8.54 -7.87
C PHE A 172 11.28 7.36 -8.85
N ARG A 173 12.32 7.16 -9.69
CA ARG A 173 12.44 5.99 -10.57
C ARG A 173 11.20 5.74 -11.44
N CYS A 174 10.59 6.79 -11.97
CA CYS A 174 9.30 6.74 -12.67
C CYS A 174 9.26 5.77 -13.85
N GLU A 175 10.39 5.57 -14.54
CA GLU A 175 10.53 4.65 -15.67
C GLU A 175 10.47 3.16 -15.26
N GLU A 176 10.77 2.89 -13.99
CA GLU A 176 10.75 1.53 -13.43
C GLU A 176 9.37 1.15 -12.88
N HIS A 177 8.43 2.09 -12.80
CA HIS A 177 7.12 1.83 -12.22
C HIS A 177 6.31 0.83 -13.04
N ILE A 178 5.82 -0.22 -12.39
CA ILE A 178 4.87 -1.16 -12.95
C ILE A 178 3.48 -0.53 -12.91
N LEU A 179 3.01 -0.06 -14.06
CA LEU A 179 1.72 0.61 -14.15
C LEU A 179 0.56 -0.39 -14.17
N GLY A 180 -0.36 -0.24 -13.23
CA GLY A 180 -1.63 -0.97 -13.16
C GLY A 180 -2.84 -0.06 -13.27
N ILE A 181 -3.87 -0.49 -14.01
CA ILE A 181 -5.20 0.11 -13.95
C ILE A 181 -6.06 -0.69 -13.00
N ASN A 182 -6.60 -0.02 -11.99
CA ASN A 182 -7.51 -0.61 -11.01
C ASN A 182 -8.94 -0.09 -11.21
N VAL A 183 -9.85 -0.98 -11.57
CA VAL A 183 -11.28 -0.65 -11.75
C VAL A 183 -11.96 -0.70 -10.39
N VAL A 184 -12.02 0.42 -9.70
CA VAL A 184 -12.55 0.51 -8.31
C VAL A 184 -14.06 0.67 -8.24
N ARG A 185 -14.72 0.99 -9.36
CA ARG A 185 -16.17 1.20 -9.48
C ARG A 185 -16.71 0.44 -10.68
N GLN A 186 -18.01 0.12 -10.64
CA GLN A 186 -18.69 -0.54 -11.73
C GLN A 186 -19.06 0.45 -12.86
N ASP A 187 -19.35 1.66 -12.49
CA ASP A 187 -19.62 2.81 -13.37
C ASP A 187 -18.30 3.45 -13.81
N VAL A 188 -17.60 2.78 -14.71
CA VAL A 188 -16.35 3.30 -15.28
C VAL A 188 -16.66 4.45 -16.24
N TYR A 189 -15.89 5.51 -16.14
CA TYR A 189 -16.16 6.75 -16.87
C TYR A 189 -15.54 6.78 -18.27
N ILE A 190 -14.50 5.98 -18.47
CA ILE A 190 -13.75 5.91 -19.73
C ILE A 190 -13.62 4.43 -20.11
N PRO A 191 -13.80 4.08 -21.40
CA PRO A 191 -13.49 2.74 -21.89
C PRO A 191 -12.07 2.33 -21.49
N LEU A 192 -11.91 1.10 -21.03
CA LEU A 192 -10.63 0.63 -20.52
C LEU A 192 -9.49 0.72 -21.55
N GLU A 193 -9.79 0.49 -22.82
CA GLU A 193 -8.79 0.59 -23.90
C GLU A 193 -8.34 2.03 -24.10
N GLU A 194 -9.25 3.00 -24.07
CA GLU A 194 -8.91 4.42 -24.13
C GLU A 194 -8.04 4.85 -22.95
N ALA A 195 -8.37 4.37 -21.74
CA ALA A 195 -7.54 4.60 -20.55
C ALA A 195 -6.13 4.00 -20.71
N LYS A 196 -6.01 2.80 -21.28
CA LYS A 196 -4.71 2.18 -21.56
C LYS A 196 -3.89 2.98 -22.57
N GLU A 197 -4.52 3.47 -23.63
CA GLU A 197 -3.86 4.34 -24.62
C GLU A 197 -3.33 5.62 -23.98
N HIS A 198 -4.13 6.25 -23.12
CA HIS A 198 -3.73 7.47 -22.43
C HIS A 198 -2.56 7.25 -21.46
N PHE A 199 -2.64 6.22 -20.63
CA PHE A 199 -1.60 5.94 -19.62
C PHE A 199 -0.33 5.29 -20.22
N GLY A 200 -0.42 4.74 -21.40
CA GLY A 200 0.69 4.11 -22.12
C GLY A 200 0.92 2.67 -21.68
N LYS A 201 2.15 2.30 -21.34
CA LYS A 201 2.56 0.92 -21.06
C LYS A 201 1.92 0.37 -19.77
N VAL A 202 0.65 -0.07 -19.87
CA VAL A 202 -0.07 -0.71 -18.77
C VAL A 202 0.35 -2.17 -18.63
N SER A 203 0.88 -2.54 -17.48
CA SER A 203 1.38 -3.89 -17.20
C SER A 203 0.28 -4.86 -16.77
N PHE A 204 -0.74 -4.37 -16.08
CA PHE A 204 -1.87 -5.19 -15.63
C PHE A 204 -3.13 -4.34 -15.38
N THR A 205 -4.26 -5.03 -15.30
CA THR A 205 -5.56 -4.44 -14.95
C THR A 205 -6.20 -5.28 -13.85
N VAL A 206 -6.66 -4.63 -12.79
CA VAL A 206 -7.43 -5.26 -11.72
C VAL A 206 -8.91 -5.01 -11.98
N PRO A 207 -9.74 -6.05 -12.14
CA PRO A 207 -11.16 -5.87 -12.41
C PRO A 207 -11.90 -5.36 -11.17
N TYR A 208 -13.07 -4.72 -11.41
CA TYR A 208 -14.01 -4.42 -10.34
C TYR A 208 -14.48 -5.71 -9.65
N SER A 209 -14.55 -5.67 -8.33
CA SER A 209 -15.13 -6.74 -7.52
C SER A 209 -16.15 -6.18 -6.53
N GLN A 210 -17.40 -6.62 -6.65
CA GLN A 210 -18.47 -6.26 -5.72
C GLN A 210 -18.15 -6.76 -4.30
N GLU A 211 -17.52 -7.93 -4.18
CA GLU A 211 -17.15 -8.50 -2.89
C GLU A 211 -16.12 -7.59 -2.18
N ILE A 212 -15.10 -7.10 -2.90
CA ILE A 212 -14.11 -6.16 -2.35
C ILE A 212 -14.79 -4.88 -1.87
N ARG A 213 -15.73 -4.34 -2.64
CA ARG A 213 -16.49 -3.17 -2.22
C ARG A 213 -17.25 -3.40 -0.92
N ILE A 214 -17.93 -4.55 -0.79
CA ILE A 214 -18.64 -4.93 0.44
C ILE A 214 -17.67 -5.07 1.61
N GLN A 215 -16.53 -5.74 1.41
CA GLN A 215 -15.50 -5.88 2.45
C GLN A 215 -14.95 -4.52 2.91
N THR A 216 -14.73 -3.59 1.97
CA THR A 216 -14.26 -2.24 2.30
C THR A 216 -15.28 -1.50 3.16
N ILE A 217 -16.57 -1.56 2.82
CA ILE A 217 -17.65 -0.90 3.57
C ILE A 217 -17.78 -1.50 4.98
N ASN A 218 -17.57 -2.80 5.12
CA ASN A 218 -17.75 -3.51 6.39
C ASN A 218 -16.47 -3.60 7.25
N GLY A 219 -15.37 -2.96 6.86
CA GLY A 219 -14.08 -3.07 7.57
C GLY A 219 -13.50 -4.49 7.56
N ALA A 220 -13.85 -5.30 6.57
CA ALA A 220 -13.46 -6.70 6.43
C ALA A 220 -12.41 -6.92 5.32
N LEU A 221 -11.63 -5.89 5.00
CA LEU A 221 -10.72 -5.92 3.85
C LEU A 221 -9.61 -6.98 3.98
N ILE A 222 -9.26 -7.38 5.19
CA ILE A 222 -8.28 -8.45 5.41
C ILE A 222 -8.83 -9.86 5.15
N GLU A 223 -10.16 -10.03 5.04
CA GLU A 223 -10.78 -11.34 4.82
C GLU A 223 -10.50 -11.86 3.39
N PRO A 224 -10.50 -13.18 3.19
CA PRO A 224 -10.34 -13.80 1.88
C PRO A 224 -11.40 -13.33 0.88
N VAL A 225 -11.06 -13.32 -0.40
CA VAL A 225 -11.96 -12.97 -1.51
C VAL A 225 -12.33 -14.24 -2.26
N LYS A 226 -13.61 -14.41 -2.59
CA LYS A 226 -14.13 -15.53 -3.38
C LYS A 226 -14.17 -15.23 -4.88
N ASP A 227 -14.11 -13.94 -5.27
CA ASP A 227 -14.09 -13.52 -6.67
C ASP A 227 -12.85 -14.08 -7.38
N ALA A 228 -13.06 -15.13 -8.18
CA ALA A 228 -11.97 -15.85 -8.85
C ALA A 228 -11.20 -14.95 -9.83
N LYS A 229 -11.89 -14.09 -10.59
CA LYS A 229 -11.24 -13.20 -11.57
C LYS A 229 -10.31 -12.20 -10.88
N PHE A 230 -10.76 -11.65 -9.76
CA PHE A 230 -9.96 -10.75 -8.95
C PHE A 230 -8.74 -11.47 -8.34
N ASN A 231 -8.95 -12.63 -7.74
CA ASN A 231 -7.88 -13.42 -7.12
C ASN A 231 -6.83 -13.88 -8.13
N ASP A 232 -7.25 -14.39 -9.28
CA ASP A 232 -6.32 -14.83 -10.33
C ASP A 232 -5.44 -13.67 -10.82
N ARG A 233 -6.03 -12.50 -10.97
CA ARG A 233 -5.26 -11.32 -11.36
C ARG A 233 -4.24 -10.93 -10.29
N LEU A 234 -4.65 -10.89 -9.02
CA LEU A 234 -3.72 -10.57 -7.92
C LEU A 234 -2.62 -11.62 -7.78
N ARG A 235 -2.93 -12.89 -7.96
CA ARG A 235 -1.94 -13.97 -7.91
C ARG A 235 -0.84 -13.78 -8.97
N ILE A 236 -1.23 -13.45 -10.20
CA ILE A 236 -0.28 -13.16 -11.28
C ILE A 236 0.60 -11.95 -10.95
N VAL A 237 -0.01 -10.89 -10.40
CA VAL A 237 0.73 -9.69 -10.00
C VAL A 237 1.67 -10.00 -8.83
N ALA A 238 1.21 -10.74 -7.82
CA ALA A 238 2.03 -11.14 -6.67
C ALA A 238 3.25 -11.95 -7.11
N GLN A 239 3.06 -12.91 -8.01
CA GLN A 239 4.15 -13.69 -8.58
C GLN A 239 5.19 -12.80 -9.25
N LYS A 240 4.76 -11.92 -10.14
CA LYS A 240 5.64 -11.00 -10.87
C LYS A 240 6.43 -10.05 -9.95
N LEU A 241 5.84 -9.64 -8.81
CA LEU A 241 6.45 -8.68 -7.89
C LEU A 241 7.38 -9.35 -6.85
N VAL A 242 7.25 -10.64 -6.58
CA VAL A 242 7.97 -11.32 -5.49
C VAL A 242 9.07 -12.25 -6.03
N GLU A 243 8.90 -12.81 -7.21
CA GLU A 243 9.96 -13.56 -7.94
C GLU A 243 10.97 -12.57 -8.55
#